data_7c1ce4856bd29ac1955142c6d9597aa2
#
_entry.id   7c1ce4856bd29ac1955142c6d9597aa2
#
_cell.length_a   1.000
_cell.length_b   1.000
_cell.length_c   1.000
_cell.angle_alpha   90.00
_cell.angle_beta   90.00
_cell.angle_gamma   90.00
#
_symmetry.space_group_name_H-M   'P 1'
#
loop_
_entity.id
_entity.type
_entity.pdbx_description
1 polymer ?
#
loop_
_entity_poly.entity_id
_entity_poly.type
_entity_poly.pdbx_seq_one_letter_code
_entity_poly.pdbx_strand_id
1 'polypeptide(L)'
;MCPLLKVFSGGDAAAPRNRFLEVATSGFASISRLPFGVTVQPECAARPAERSPKKPIVLYEFEACPFCRRVRETATQLDLELVVKPCPKEASTHRDEAFRLGNAKNTFPFLLDENTNTAMSESEDICKYLWREYGEGTAFPEAIVTSTMVTGWMPTLLRAGRGMTRYANAKKGVSSDDDANNASGGRPKVTLYNYEGNQFARLVREALCELEVPYVLANAGKGSARRERLRLIDPDASVPYLIDEGTGVRLGESEKIVAYLFEEYGGYAGRAEA
;
A
#
# COMPACT_ATOMS: atom_id res chain seq x y z
N MET A 1 11.46 -16.73 6.40
CA MET A 1 11.37 -16.66 4.92
C MET A 1 10.34 -17.67 4.45
N CYS A 2 9.35 -17.28 3.64
CA CYS A 2 8.33 -18.20 3.14
C CYS A 2 9.00 -19.25 2.23
N PRO A 3 8.78 -20.56 2.43
CA PRO A 3 9.39 -21.62 1.61
C PRO A 3 9.12 -21.46 0.11
N LEU A 4 7.94 -20.93 -0.25
CA LEU A 4 7.55 -20.67 -1.64
C LEU A 4 8.36 -19.53 -2.28
N LEU A 5 8.84 -18.55 -1.50
CA LEU A 5 9.72 -17.50 -2.01
C LEU A 5 11.07 -18.05 -2.49
N LYS A 6 11.58 -19.10 -1.86
CA LYS A 6 12.81 -19.78 -2.29
C LYS A 6 12.67 -20.40 -3.67
N VAL A 7 11.47 -20.85 -4.05
CA VAL A 7 11.23 -21.49 -5.35
C VAL A 7 11.18 -20.43 -6.47
N PHE A 8 10.63 -19.25 -6.21
CA PHE A 8 10.40 -18.22 -7.22
C PHE A 8 11.46 -17.13 -7.30
N SER A 9 12.25 -16.91 -6.23
CA SER A 9 13.25 -15.85 -6.18
C SER A 9 14.63 -16.29 -5.69
N GLY A 10 14.91 -17.60 -5.63
CA GLY A 10 16.15 -18.08 -5.03
C GLY A 10 16.27 -17.76 -3.54
N GLY A 11 15.21 -17.25 -2.91
CA GLY A 11 15.14 -16.92 -1.50
C GLY A 11 15.54 -15.49 -1.15
N ASP A 12 16.01 -14.71 -2.10
CA ASP A 12 16.40 -13.31 -1.94
C ASP A 12 15.32 -12.40 -2.58
N ALA A 13 14.73 -11.53 -1.77
CA ALA A 13 13.73 -10.58 -2.22
C ALA A 13 14.31 -9.54 -3.20
N ALA A 14 15.62 -9.26 -3.10
CA ALA A 14 16.34 -8.34 -4.00
C ALA A 14 16.86 -9.02 -5.27
N ALA A 15 16.81 -10.36 -5.38
CA ALA A 15 17.33 -11.07 -6.56
C ALA A 15 16.56 -10.68 -7.83
N PRO A 16 17.23 -10.56 -8.99
CA PRO A 16 16.58 -10.37 -10.28
C PRO A 16 15.55 -11.46 -10.53
N ARG A 17 14.36 -11.09 -10.96
CA ARG A 17 13.27 -11.99 -11.21
C ARG A 17 12.90 -12.03 -12.68
N ASN A 18 12.29 -13.12 -13.08
CA ASN A 18 11.72 -13.20 -14.40
C ASN A 18 10.54 -12.20 -14.49
N ARG A 19 10.76 -11.07 -15.16
CA ARG A 19 9.80 -9.97 -15.32
C ARG A 19 8.46 -10.46 -15.88
N PHE A 20 8.49 -11.38 -16.83
CA PHE A 20 7.26 -11.92 -17.42
C PHE A 20 6.40 -12.61 -16.36
N LEU A 21 7.00 -13.48 -15.53
CA LEU A 21 6.29 -14.18 -14.46
C LEU A 21 5.76 -13.20 -13.39
N GLU A 22 6.56 -12.20 -13.03
CA GLU A 22 6.14 -11.17 -12.06
C GLU A 22 4.92 -10.39 -12.57
N VAL A 23 4.95 -9.93 -13.80
CA VAL A 23 3.84 -9.17 -14.40
C VAL A 23 2.62 -10.07 -14.63
N ALA A 24 2.82 -11.28 -15.16
CA ALA A 24 1.72 -12.21 -15.42
C ALA A 24 0.99 -12.61 -14.12
N THR A 25 1.71 -13.05 -13.10
CA THR A 25 1.11 -13.44 -11.81
C THR A 25 0.44 -12.26 -11.11
N SER A 26 1.03 -11.06 -11.18
CA SER A 26 0.41 -9.84 -10.66
C SER A 26 -0.84 -9.43 -11.47
N GLY A 27 -0.83 -9.64 -12.78
CA GLY A 27 -1.98 -9.43 -13.67
C GLY A 27 -3.17 -10.33 -13.28
N PHE A 28 -2.93 -11.64 -13.18
CA PHE A 28 -3.96 -12.58 -12.75
C PHE A 28 -4.47 -12.27 -11.33
N ALA A 29 -3.57 -11.87 -10.43
CA ALA A 29 -3.94 -11.43 -9.09
C ALA A 29 -4.89 -10.22 -9.12
N SER A 30 -4.66 -9.25 -10.01
CA SER A 30 -5.54 -8.08 -10.17
C SER A 30 -6.87 -8.45 -10.81
N ILE A 31 -6.87 -9.30 -11.86
CA ILE A 31 -8.10 -9.77 -12.52
C ILE A 31 -9.01 -10.52 -11.53
N SER A 32 -8.45 -11.34 -10.64
CA SER A 32 -9.22 -12.12 -9.66
C SER A 32 -10.01 -11.25 -8.68
N ARG A 33 -9.71 -9.95 -8.59
CA ARG A 33 -10.34 -8.98 -7.69
C ARG A 33 -11.23 -7.95 -8.40
N LEU A 34 -11.36 -8.02 -9.72
CA LEU A 34 -12.26 -7.10 -10.43
C LEU A 34 -13.71 -7.29 -9.95
N PRO A 35 -14.51 -6.19 -9.89
CA PRO A 35 -14.18 -4.81 -10.31
C PRO A 35 -13.56 -3.93 -9.20
N PHE A 36 -13.24 -4.50 -8.03
CA PHE A 36 -12.80 -3.73 -6.87
C PHE A 36 -11.42 -3.09 -7.04
N GLY A 37 -11.22 -1.94 -6.40
CA GLY A 37 -9.92 -1.27 -6.33
C GLY A 37 -9.42 -0.69 -7.65
N VAL A 38 -10.29 -0.40 -8.63
CA VAL A 38 -9.92 0.16 -9.94
C VAL A 38 -10.49 1.55 -10.17
N THR A 39 -11.79 1.72 -9.90
CA THR A 39 -12.54 2.94 -10.23
C THR A 39 -12.97 3.66 -8.95
N VAL A 40 -12.88 4.96 -8.97
CA VAL A 40 -13.39 5.85 -7.92
C VAL A 40 -14.89 6.05 -8.11
N GLN A 41 -15.65 6.09 -7.01
CA GLN A 41 -17.04 6.51 -7.04
C GLN A 41 -17.14 7.95 -7.49
N PRO A 42 -18.03 8.30 -8.45
CA PRO A 42 -18.11 9.66 -8.97
C PRO A 42 -18.38 10.71 -7.88
N GLU A 43 -19.21 10.37 -6.90
CA GLU A 43 -19.52 11.22 -5.76
C GLU A 43 -18.30 11.50 -4.90
N CYS A 44 -17.45 10.50 -4.69
CA CYS A 44 -16.20 10.64 -3.93
C CYS A 44 -15.13 11.40 -4.71
N ALA A 45 -15.07 11.23 -6.04
CA ALA A 45 -14.19 12.02 -6.90
C ALA A 45 -14.54 13.51 -6.88
N ALA A 46 -15.83 13.82 -6.74
CA ALA A 46 -16.36 15.19 -6.65
C ALA A 46 -16.44 15.74 -5.21
N ARG A 47 -15.84 15.01 -4.22
CA ARG A 47 -15.89 15.42 -2.80
C ARG A 47 -15.35 16.83 -2.61
N PRO A 48 -16.11 17.73 -1.93
CA PRO A 48 -15.63 19.05 -1.58
C PRO A 48 -14.42 18.99 -0.63
N ALA A 49 -13.53 19.97 -0.75
CA ALA A 49 -12.32 20.04 0.08
C ALA A 49 -12.63 20.10 1.58
N GLU A 50 -13.76 20.70 1.94
CA GLU A 50 -14.23 20.81 3.33
C GLU A 50 -14.59 19.44 3.94
N ARG A 51 -15.03 18.50 3.12
CA ARG A 51 -15.41 17.12 3.52
C ARG A 51 -14.27 16.13 3.35
N SER A 52 -13.16 16.53 2.77
CA SER A 52 -11.96 15.70 2.66
C SER A 52 -11.25 15.58 4.01
N PRO A 53 -10.62 14.44 4.31
CA PRO A 53 -9.82 14.28 5.51
C PRO A 53 -8.78 15.41 5.65
N LYS A 54 -8.71 16.04 6.83
CA LYS A 54 -7.75 17.13 7.11
C LYS A 54 -6.43 16.60 7.67
N LYS A 55 -6.51 15.47 8.36
CA LYS A 55 -5.36 14.74 8.89
C LYS A 55 -5.19 13.43 8.12
N PRO A 56 -3.97 12.88 8.06
CA PRO A 56 -3.74 11.59 7.45
C PRO A 56 -4.60 10.47 8.07
N ILE A 57 -5.17 9.61 7.23
CA ILE A 57 -5.73 8.34 7.66
C ILE A 57 -4.60 7.32 7.59
N VAL A 58 -4.22 6.70 8.72
CA VAL A 58 -3.09 5.79 8.81
C VAL A 58 -3.58 4.35 8.79
N LEU A 59 -2.99 3.54 7.91
CA LEU A 59 -3.27 2.12 7.78
C LEU A 59 -2.02 1.30 8.08
N TYR A 60 -2.06 0.52 9.15
CA TYR A 60 -1.07 -0.50 9.48
C TYR A 60 -1.48 -1.81 8.82
N GLU A 61 -0.61 -2.35 7.95
CA GLU A 61 -1.00 -3.46 7.09
C GLU A 61 0.20 -4.23 6.53
N PHE A 62 -0.02 -5.34 5.84
CA PHE A 62 0.99 -5.98 4.99
C PHE A 62 0.39 -6.40 3.64
N GLU A 63 1.17 -6.27 2.55
CA GLU A 63 0.66 -6.38 1.18
C GLU A 63 -0.01 -7.72 0.87
N ALA A 64 0.54 -8.83 1.36
CA ALA A 64 0.00 -10.17 1.10
C ALA A 64 -1.33 -10.47 1.81
N CYS A 65 -1.78 -9.61 2.74
CA CYS A 65 -2.99 -9.84 3.52
C CYS A 65 -4.25 -9.58 2.69
N PRO A 66 -5.16 -10.57 2.54
CA PRO A 66 -6.41 -10.38 1.81
C PRO A 66 -7.36 -9.37 2.49
N PHE A 67 -7.32 -9.31 3.81
CA PHE A 67 -8.14 -8.39 4.62
C PHE A 67 -7.62 -6.95 4.53
N CYS A 68 -6.31 -6.75 4.49
CA CYS A 68 -5.70 -5.45 4.24
C CYS A 68 -6.04 -4.95 2.83
N ARG A 69 -5.99 -5.85 1.85
CA ARG A 69 -6.31 -5.54 0.45
C ARG A 69 -7.71 -4.95 0.30
N ARG A 70 -8.75 -5.53 0.92
CA ARG A 70 -10.10 -4.97 0.80
C ARG A 70 -10.24 -3.57 1.38
N VAL A 71 -9.45 -3.21 2.40
CA VAL A 71 -9.39 -1.84 2.92
C VAL A 71 -8.80 -0.90 1.87
N ARG A 72 -7.72 -1.30 1.17
CA ARG A 72 -7.16 -0.52 0.06
C ARG A 72 -8.09 -0.45 -1.16
N GLU A 73 -8.83 -1.53 -1.45
CA GLU A 73 -9.89 -1.53 -2.48
C GLU A 73 -10.97 -0.50 -2.13
N THR A 74 -11.41 -0.45 -0.87
CA THR A 74 -12.35 0.56 -0.35
C THR A 74 -11.77 1.96 -0.48
N ALA A 75 -10.54 2.18 -0.02
CA ALA A 75 -9.87 3.48 -0.14
C ALA A 75 -9.75 3.95 -1.59
N THR A 76 -9.51 3.02 -2.54
CA THR A 76 -9.50 3.34 -3.97
C THR A 76 -10.86 3.83 -4.44
N GLN A 77 -11.95 3.14 -4.09
CA GLN A 77 -13.30 3.52 -4.49
C GLN A 77 -13.74 4.87 -3.89
N LEU A 78 -13.31 5.14 -2.66
CA LEU A 78 -13.61 6.37 -1.93
C LEU A 78 -12.68 7.55 -2.27
N ASP A 79 -11.74 7.38 -3.20
CA ASP A 79 -10.70 8.38 -3.51
C ASP A 79 -9.97 8.91 -2.28
N LEU A 80 -9.59 8.01 -1.37
CA LEU A 80 -8.86 8.37 -0.17
C LEU A 80 -7.34 8.26 -0.39
N GLU A 81 -6.62 9.18 0.22
CA GLU A 81 -5.19 9.07 0.45
C GLU A 81 -4.95 8.40 1.80
N LEU A 82 -4.05 7.45 1.87
CA LEU A 82 -3.68 6.77 3.10
C LEU A 82 -2.18 6.95 3.39
N VAL A 83 -1.83 7.09 4.64
CA VAL A 83 -0.48 6.81 5.11
C VAL A 83 -0.41 5.32 5.44
N VAL A 84 0.35 4.57 4.66
CA VAL A 84 0.54 3.14 4.88
C VAL A 84 1.80 2.91 5.70
N LYS A 85 1.66 2.21 6.82
CA LYS A 85 2.76 1.75 7.68
C LYS A 85 2.86 0.23 7.56
N PRO A 86 3.85 -0.28 6.80
CA PRO A 86 3.99 -1.71 6.55
C PRO A 86 4.29 -2.50 7.82
N CYS A 87 3.58 -3.60 8.01
CA CYS A 87 3.69 -4.52 9.15
C CYS A 87 3.92 -5.97 8.69
N PRO A 88 4.92 -6.27 7.82
CA PRO A 88 5.21 -7.65 7.45
C PRO A 88 5.63 -8.49 8.67
N LYS A 89 5.66 -9.81 8.53
CA LYS A 89 6.26 -10.68 9.56
C LYS A 89 7.73 -10.33 9.75
N GLU A 90 8.22 -10.48 10.97
CA GLU A 90 9.61 -10.15 11.37
C GLU A 90 9.92 -8.64 11.35
N ALA A 91 8.93 -7.78 11.08
CA ALA A 91 9.01 -6.36 11.29
C ALA A 91 8.66 -6.01 12.75
N SER A 92 9.32 -5.02 13.31
CA SER A 92 9.06 -4.58 14.68
C SER A 92 8.57 -3.13 14.76
N THR A 93 9.13 -2.23 13.95
CA THR A 93 8.90 -0.78 14.10
C THR A 93 7.42 -0.40 14.10
N HIS A 94 6.72 -0.68 13.00
CA HIS A 94 5.31 -0.30 12.87
C HIS A 94 4.36 -1.25 13.62
N ARG A 95 4.76 -2.52 13.85
CA ARG A 95 3.96 -3.44 14.68
C ARG A 95 3.93 -3.00 16.13
N ASP A 96 5.08 -2.61 16.69
CA ASP A 96 5.19 -2.12 18.06
C ASP A 96 4.47 -0.78 18.22
N GLU A 97 4.51 0.07 17.20
CA GLU A 97 3.75 1.31 17.16
C GLU A 97 2.24 1.04 17.17
N ALA A 98 1.75 0.19 16.26
CA ALA A 98 0.33 -0.18 16.21
C ALA A 98 -0.17 -0.78 17.53
N PHE A 99 0.64 -1.62 18.19
CA PHE A 99 0.33 -2.19 19.50
C PHE A 99 0.14 -1.08 20.55
N ARG A 100 1.05 -0.12 20.61
CA ARG A 100 0.95 1.02 21.56
C ARG A 100 -0.28 1.89 21.29
N LEU A 101 -0.74 1.98 20.04
CA LEU A 101 -1.89 2.78 19.63
C LEU A 101 -3.24 2.05 19.77
N GLY A 102 -3.25 0.84 20.32
CA GLY A 102 -4.48 0.11 20.62
C GLY A 102 -4.69 -1.19 19.86
N ASN A 103 -3.79 -1.59 18.97
CA ASN A 103 -3.85 -2.91 18.31
C ASN A 103 -3.35 -4.03 19.24
N ALA A 104 -4.01 -4.18 20.40
CA ALA A 104 -3.59 -5.13 21.42
C ALA A 104 -3.59 -6.59 20.95
N LYS A 105 -4.38 -6.94 19.91
CA LYS A 105 -4.42 -8.28 19.31
C LYS A 105 -3.31 -8.50 18.28
N ASN A 106 -2.57 -7.45 17.90
CA ASN A 106 -1.56 -7.49 16.84
C ASN A 106 -2.08 -8.11 15.53
N THR A 107 -3.35 -7.81 15.20
CA THR A 107 -4.03 -8.23 13.97
C THR A 107 -4.05 -7.08 12.97
N PHE A 108 -3.97 -7.42 11.68
CA PHE A 108 -3.97 -6.42 10.61
C PHE A 108 -5.07 -6.74 9.58
N PRO A 109 -5.71 -5.71 9.00
CA PRO A 109 -5.38 -4.28 9.09
C PRO A 109 -5.75 -3.64 10.44
N PHE A 110 -5.03 -2.57 10.80
CA PHE A 110 -5.38 -1.65 11.88
C PHE A 110 -5.40 -0.23 11.33
N LEU A 111 -6.47 0.50 11.57
CA LEU A 111 -6.70 1.87 11.10
C LEU A 111 -6.63 2.86 12.25
N LEU A 112 -5.99 3.99 12.01
CA LEU A 112 -6.05 5.18 12.85
C LEU A 112 -6.54 6.36 12.01
N ASP A 113 -7.63 6.99 12.45
CA ASP A 113 -8.18 8.20 11.83
C ASP A 113 -8.36 9.29 12.87
N GLU A 114 -7.43 10.23 12.88
CA GLU A 114 -7.46 11.35 13.81
C GLU A 114 -8.50 12.42 13.44
N ASN A 115 -9.11 12.36 12.26
CA ASN A 115 -10.19 13.29 11.89
C ASN A 115 -11.44 13.06 12.77
N THR A 116 -11.64 11.82 13.20
CA THR A 116 -12.78 11.40 14.03
C THR A 116 -12.36 10.79 15.37
N ASN A 117 -11.05 10.81 15.68
CA ASN A 117 -10.46 10.16 16.85
C ASN A 117 -10.79 8.66 16.92
N THR A 118 -10.71 7.97 15.79
CA THR A 118 -11.04 6.54 15.65
C THR A 118 -9.78 5.70 15.50
N ALA A 119 -9.67 4.63 16.31
CA ALA A 119 -8.66 3.59 16.18
C ALA A 119 -9.38 2.23 16.18
N MET A 120 -9.18 1.41 15.14
CA MET A 120 -9.93 0.16 15.00
C MET A 120 -9.21 -0.90 14.19
N SER A 121 -9.49 -2.15 14.53
CA SER A 121 -9.14 -3.36 13.77
C SER A 121 -10.40 -3.92 13.11
N GLU A 122 -10.28 -5.07 12.45
CA GLU A 122 -11.30 -5.78 11.69
C GLU A 122 -11.66 -5.09 10.37
N SER A 123 -11.17 -5.70 9.30
CA SER A 123 -11.21 -5.09 7.96
C SER A 123 -12.63 -4.80 7.43
N GLU A 124 -13.64 -5.56 7.85
CA GLU A 124 -15.03 -5.31 7.49
C GLU A 124 -15.55 -4.04 8.17
N ASP A 125 -15.30 -3.91 9.46
CA ASP A 125 -15.68 -2.73 10.24
C ASP A 125 -14.96 -1.49 9.73
N ILE A 126 -13.67 -1.61 9.38
CA ILE A 126 -12.89 -0.54 8.75
C ILE A 126 -13.52 -0.11 7.43
N CYS A 127 -13.88 -1.05 6.55
CA CYS A 127 -14.50 -0.73 5.28
C CYS A 127 -15.85 -0.01 5.45
N LYS A 128 -16.71 -0.52 6.35
CA LYS A 128 -18.00 0.10 6.65
C LYS A 128 -17.82 1.49 7.27
N TYR A 129 -16.86 1.65 8.19
CA TYR A 129 -16.50 2.95 8.77
C TYR A 129 -16.06 3.94 7.70
N LEU A 130 -15.07 3.60 6.87
CA LEU A 130 -14.58 4.48 5.81
C LEU A 130 -15.69 4.89 4.84
N TRP A 131 -16.60 3.96 4.54
CA TRP A 131 -17.73 4.25 3.65
C TRP A 131 -18.75 5.18 4.30
N ARG A 132 -19.03 5.00 5.59
CA ARG A 132 -19.93 5.88 6.35
C ARG A 132 -19.39 7.31 6.43
N GLU A 133 -18.09 7.46 6.74
CA GLU A 133 -17.48 8.78 6.95
C GLU A 133 -17.16 9.49 5.62
N TYR A 134 -16.74 8.73 4.60
CA TYR A 134 -16.18 9.31 3.37
C TYR A 134 -16.87 8.83 2.08
N GLY A 135 -17.98 8.11 2.17
CA GLY A 135 -18.68 7.54 1.01
C GLY A 135 -19.66 8.47 0.32
N GLU A 136 -19.76 9.73 0.73
CA GLU A 136 -20.62 10.77 0.13
C GLU A 136 -22.09 10.34 -0.02
N GLY A 137 -22.59 9.52 0.91
CA GLY A 137 -23.98 9.00 0.90
C GLY A 137 -24.22 7.83 -0.03
N THR A 138 -23.20 7.31 -0.68
CA THR A 138 -23.33 6.10 -1.51
C THR A 138 -23.49 4.85 -0.64
N ALA A 139 -24.17 3.83 -1.16
CA ALA A 139 -24.40 2.58 -0.44
C ALA A 139 -23.11 1.74 -0.37
N PHE A 140 -22.83 1.15 0.80
CA PHE A 140 -21.71 0.24 0.99
C PHE A 140 -21.87 -1.01 0.11
N PRO A 141 -20.88 -1.37 -0.73
CA PRO A 141 -20.97 -2.56 -1.57
C PRO A 141 -20.61 -3.82 -0.77
N GLU A 142 -21.61 -4.49 -0.19
CA GLU A 142 -21.41 -5.74 0.57
C GLU A 142 -20.59 -6.80 -0.18
N ALA A 143 -20.62 -6.76 -1.52
CA ALA A 143 -19.83 -7.65 -2.36
C ALA A 143 -18.32 -7.54 -2.14
N ILE A 144 -17.80 -6.41 -1.63
CA ILE A 144 -16.37 -6.27 -1.34
C ILE A 144 -15.96 -7.18 -0.17
N VAL A 145 -16.86 -7.38 0.80
CA VAL A 145 -16.63 -8.26 1.95
C VAL A 145 -16.79 -9.71 1.55
N THR A 146 -17.93 -10.07 0.94
CA THR A 146 -18.24 -11.45 0.59
C THR A 146 -17.26 -12.02 -0.44
N SER A 147 -16.88 -11.24 -1.47
CA SER A 147 -15.88 -11.67 -2.45
C SER A 147 -14.49 -11.90 -1.86
N THR A 148 -14.15 -11.21 -0.77
CA THR A 148 -12.85 -11.40 -0.10
C THR A 148 -12.70 -12.80 0.46
N MET A 149 -13.77 -13.40 0.94
CA MET A 149 -13.76 -14.80 1.45
C MET A 149 -13.50 -15.80 0.33
N VAL A 150 -13.93 -15.53 -0.90
CA VAL A 150 -13.82 -16.44 -2.04
C VAL A 150 -12.55 -16.19 -2.85
N THR A 151 -12.31 -14.95 -3.28
CA THR A 151 -11.22 -14.61 -4.20
C THR A 151 -10.09 -13.80 -3.56
N GLY A 152 -10.25 -13.34 -2.31
CA GLY A 152 -9.26 -12.50 -1.62
C GLY A 152 -7.90 -13.16 -1.43
N TRP A 153 -7.86 -14.49 -1.31
CA TRP A 153 -6.62 -15.26 -1.16
C TRP A 153 -5.88 -15.51 -2.48
N MET A 154 -6.57 -15.38 -3.61
CA MET A 154 -5.96 -15.63 -4.93
C MET A 154 -4.72 -14.78 -5.20
N PRO A 155 -4.72 -13.46 -4.96
CA PRO A 155 -3.51 -12.66 -5.11
C PRO A 155 -2.35 -13.13 -4.22
N THR A 156 -2.62 -13.51 -2.98
CA THR A 156 -1.59 -13.99 -2.05
C THR A 156 -0.95 -15.28 -2.55
N LEU A 157 -1.76 -16.22 -3.06
CA LEU A 157 -1.29 -17.48 -3.63
C LEU A 157 -0.52 -17.25 -4.93
N LEU A 158 -1.07 -16.49 -5.88
CA LEU A 158 -0.44 -16.19 -7.17
C LEU A 158 0.88 -15.44 -7.00
N ARG A 159 1.00 -14.63 -5.96
CA ARG A 159 2.22 -13.88 -5.64
C ARG A 159 3.12 -14.62 -4.63
N ALA A 160 2.84 -15.90 -4.32
CA ALA A 160 3.62 -16.72 -3.38
C ALA A 160 3.91 -16.01 -2.05
N GLY A 161 2.96 -15.22 -1.54
CA GLY A 161 3.09 -14.50 -0.28
C GLY A 161 4.05 -13.31 -0.31
N ARG A 162 4.34 -12.72 -1.46
CA ARG A 162 5.15 -11.49 -1.56
C ARG A 162 4.53 -10.36 -0.72
N GLY A 163 5.38 -9.60 -0.02
CA GLY A 163 4.95 -8.59 0.94
C GLY A 163 4.40 -9.17 2.26
N MET A 164 4.69 -10.45 2.58
CA MET A 164 4.30 -11.07 3.86
C MET A 164 5.38 -10.96 4.92
N THR A 165 6.64 -11.04 4.53
CA THR A 165 7.79 -11.13 5.44
C THR A 165 8.78 -10.00 5.13
N ARG A 166 9.36 -9.42 6.18
CA ARG A 166 10.39 -8.40 6.05
C ARG A 166 11.63 -8.95 5.35
N TYR A 167 12.24 -8.16 4.48
CA TYR A 167 13.53 -8.47 3.89
C TYR A 167 14.63 -8.39 4.97
N ALA A 168 15.44 -9.44 5.08
CA ALA A 168 16.40 -9.58 6.18
C ALA A 168 17.43 -8.43 6.25
N ASN A 169 17.84 -7.93 5.08
CA ASN A 169 18.84 -6.87 4.97
C ASN A 169 18.23 -5.46 4.89
N ALA A 170 16.91 -5.30 4.97
CA ALA A 170 16.27 -4.00 4.94
C ALA A 170 16.86 -3.07 6.02
N LYS A 171 17.12 -1.83 5.68
CA LYS A 171 17.59 -0.81 6.62
C LYS A 171 16.60 -0.72 7.78
N LYS A 172 17.08 -0.65 9.01
CA LYS A 172 16.23 -0.44 10.19
C LYS A 172 15.94 1.05 10.35
N GLY A 173 14.72 1.37 10.78
CA GLY A 173 14.39 2.74 11.20
C GLY A 173 14.22 3.72 10.04
N VAL A 174 13.70 3.27 8.89
CA VAL A 174 13.14 4.17 7.89
C VAL A 174 11.81 4.71 8.46
N SER A 175 11.93 5.42 9.57
CA SER A 175 10.82 6.19 10.12
C SER A 175 11.00 7.65 9.71
N SER A 176 9.93 8.38 9.60
CA SER A 176 9.97 9.85 9.52
C SER A 176 10.57 10.37 10.83
N ASP A 177 11.88 10.59 10.88
CA ASP A 177 12.62 10.96 12.10
C ASP A 177 12.21 12.32 12.69
N ASP A 178 11.32 13.07 12.06
CA ASP A 178 11.00 14.44 12.45
C ASP A 178 9.74 14.61 13.32
N ASP A 179 9.01 13.53 13.68
CA ASP A 179 7.72 13.65 14.39
C ASP A 179 7.52 12.74 15.59
N ALA A 180 8.48 12.77 16.52
CA ALA A 180 8.31 12.13 17.84
C ALA A 180 7.14 12.71 18.67
N ASN A 181 6.49 13.78 18.22
CA ASN A 181 5.46 14.50 18.95
C ASN A 181 4.01 14.32 18.43
N ASN A 182 3.80 13.64 17.31
CA ASN A 182 2.45 13.35 16.81
C ASN A 182 2.11 11.87 16.96
N ALA A 183 0.94 11.56 17.53
CA ALA A 183 0.47 10.19 17.74
C ALA A 183 0.37 9.37 16.45
N SER A 184 0.20 10.05 15.29
CA SER A 184 0.14 9.43 13.95
C SER A 184 1.50 9.34 13.25
N GLY A 185 2.58 9.92 13.81
CA GLY A 185 3.87 10.10 13.10
C GLY A 185 3.73 11.03 11.90
N GLY A 186 4.81 11.74 11.52
CA GLY A 186 4.78 12.66 10.38
C GLY A 186 4.43 12.00 9.04
N ARG A 187 4.19 12.84 8.04
CA ARG A 187 3.93 12.38 6.66
C ARG A 187 5.20 11.69 6.13
N PRO A 188 5.11 10.44 5.63
CA PRO A 188 6.26 9.76 5.03
C PRO A 188 6.83 10.54 3.84
N LYS A 189 8.16 10.48 3.67
CA LYS A 189 8.86 11.12 2.53
C LYS A 189 8.55 10.45 1.20
N VAL A 190 8.17 9.17 1.22
CA VAL A 190 7.82 8.40 0.02
C VAL A 190 6.33 8.53 -0.28
N THR A 191 6.01 8.96 -1.49
CA THR A 191 4.64 8.99 -2.02
C THR A 191 4.55 8.07 -3.23
N LEU A 192 3.58 7.15 -3.22
CA LEU A 192 3.29 6.27 -4.35
C LEU A 192 1.91 6.60 -4.94
N TYR A 193 1.88 7.13 -6.15
CA TYR A 193 0.66 7.27 -6.94
C TYR A 193 0.28 5.91 -7.50
N ASN A 194 -0.81 5.38 -7.02
CA ASN A 194 -1.28 4.05 -7.41
C ASN A 194 -2.77 3.85 -7.14
N TYR A 195 -3.30 2.67 -7.50
CA TYR A 195 -4.59 2.16 -7.07
C TYR A 195 -4.50 0.64 -6.87
N GLU A 196 -5.36 0.05 -6.03
CA GLU A 196 -5.19 -1.33 -5.60
C GLU A 196 -5.17 -2.34 -6.75
N GLY A 197 -6.05 -2.19 -7.73
CA GLY A 197 -6.16 -3.10 -8.87
C GLY A 197 -5.02 -3.00 -9.90
N ASN A 198 -4.07 -2.07 -9.74
CA ASN A 198 -2.94 -1.95 -10.67
C ASN A 198 -1.91 -3.04 -10.43
N GLN A 199 -1.69 -3.90 -11.44
CA GLN A 199 -0.74 -5.00 -11.36
C GLN A 199 0.72 -4.54 -11.19
N PHE A 200 1.11 -3.44 -11.80
CA PHE A 200 2.48 -2.90 -11.70
C PHE A 200 2.71 -2.21 -10.35
N ALA A 201 1.71 -1.49 -9.85
CA ALA A 201 1.79 -0.87 -8.52
C ALA A 201 1.86 -1.91 -7.39
N ARG A 202 1.26 -3.10 -7.57
CA ARG A 202 1.38 -4.20 -6.62
C ARG A 202 2.84 -4.60 -6.40
N LEU A 203 3.64 -4.70 -7.46
CA LEU A 203 5.07 -5.05 -7.36
C LEU A 203 5.84 -4.03 -6.50
N VAL A 204 5.48 -2.75 -6.63
CA VAL A 204 6.07 -1.67 -5.82
C VAL A 204 5.63 -1.76 -4.37
N ARG A 205 4.33 -2.00 -4.10
CA ARG A 205 3.83 -2.15 -2.73
C ARG A 205 4.42 -3.37 -2.02
N GLU A 206 4.63 -4.49 -2.75
CA GLU A 206 5.34 -5.67 -2.23
C GLU A 206 6.74 -5.28 -1.76
N ALA A 207 7.50 -4.53 -2.56
CA ALA A 207 8.84 -4.07 -2.20
C ALA A 207 8.82 -3.12 -0.99
N LEU A 208 7.94 -2.09 -0.99
CA LEU A 208 7.78 -1.18 0.15
C LEU A 208 7.43 -1.94 1.44
N CYS A 209 6.57 -2.95 1.34
CA CYS A 209 6.19 -3.77 2.48
C CYS A 209 7.36 -4.63 2.99
N GLU A 210 8.08 -5.31 2.09
CA GLU A 210 9.24 -6.14 2.46
C GLU A 210 10.40 -5.32 3.04
N LEU A 211 10.53 -4.07 2.61
CA LEU A 211 11.55 -3.15 3.11
C LEU A 211 11.10 -2.38 4.37
N GLU A 212 9.85 -2.55 4.81
CA GLU A 212 9.25 -1.82 5.95
C GLU A 212 9.30 -0.29 5.75
N VAL A 213 9.18 0.19 4.51
CA VAL A 213 9.20 1.61 4.16
C VAL A 213 7.80 2.18 4.25
N PRO A 214 7.52 3.14 5.15
CA PRO A 214 6.23 3.82 5.22
C PRO A 214 6.07 4.73 4.01
N TYR A 215 4.84 4.85 3.52
CA TYR A 215 4.58 5.66 2.33
C TYR A 215 3.17 6.26 2.33
N VAL A 216 3.04 7.36 1.58
CA VAL A 216 1.72 7.90 1.24
C VAL A 216 1.19 7.16 0.02
N LEU A 217 0.08 6.47 0.18
CA LEU A 217 -0.69 5.89 -0.91
C LEU A 217 -1.57 6.98 -1.49
N ALA A 218 -1.09 7.67 -2.53
CA ALA A 218 -1.85 8.67 -3.28
C ALA A 218 -2.74 7.95 -4.29
N ASN A 219 -4.05 7.84 -3.99
CA ASN A 219 -4.96 7.14 -4.89
C ASN A 219 -5.01 7.80 -6.26
N ALA A 220 -4.77 7.04 -7.32
CA ALA A 220 -4.86 7.45 -8.71
C ALA A 220 -5.73 6.47 -9.52
N GLY A 221 -6.83 5.98 -8.92
CA GLY A 221 -7.83 5.15 -9.57
C GLY A 221 -8.49 5.86 -10.75
N LYS A 222 -9.20 5.10 -11.58
CA LYS A 222 -9.96 5.69 -12.69
C LYS A 222 -11.01 6.65 -12.13
N GLY A 223 -10.99 7.90 -12.58
CA GLY A 223 -11.87 8.97 -12.09
C GLY A 223 -11.27 9.84 -10.99
N SER A 224 -10.12 9.49 -10.40
CA SER A 224 -9.46 10.32 -9.41
C SER A 224 -8.85 11.59 -10.00
N ALA A 225 -9.10 12.74 -9.36
CA ALA A 225 -8.48 14.01 -9.72
C ALA A 225 -6.95 14.00 -9.49
N ARG A 226 -6.42 13.08 -8.68
CA ARG A 226 -4.97 12.95 -8.46
C ARG A 226 -4.23 12.47 -9.70
N ARG A 227 -4.88 11.79 -10.65
CA ARG A 227 -4.28 11.48 -11.95
C ARG A 227 -3.93 12.72 -12.74
N GLU A 228 -4.81 13.71 -12.75
CA GLU A 228 -4.56 14.97 -13.45
C GLU A 228 -3.47 15.78 -12.73
N ARG A 229 -3.47 15.78 -11.40
CA ARG A 229 -2.39 16.41 -10.62
C ARG A 229 -1.04 15.74 -10.89
N LEU A 230 -0.99 14.43 -11.04
CA LEU A 230 0.24 13.73 -11.39
C LEU A 230 0.78 14.17 -12.75
N ARG A 231 -0.09 14.37 -13.75
CA ARG A 231 0.31 14.88 -15.07
C ARG A 231 0.81 16.33 -15.05
N LEU A 232 0.41 17.11 -14.06
CA LEU A 232 0.97 18.46 -13.85
C LEU A 232 2.40 18.41 -13.29
N ILE A 233 2.74 17.33 -12.57
CA ILE A 233 4.09 17.10 -12.03
C ILE A 233 5.00 16.53 -13.13
N ASP A 234 4.50 15.58 -13.88
CA ASP A 234 5.19 14.90 -14.99
C ASP A 234 4.15 14.54 -16.07
N PRO A 235 4.16 15.22 -17.22
CA PRO A 235 3.18 14.99 -18.30
C PRO A 235 3.15 13.55 -18.83
N ASP A 236 4.30 12.86 -18.79
CA ASP A 236 4.44 11.48 -19.25
C ASP A 236 4.22 10.45 -18.15
N ALA A 237 3.89 10.88 -16.92
CA ALA A 237 3.72 10.01 -15.80
C ALA A 237 2.59 8.99 -16.02
N SER A 238 2.93 7.75 -15.76
CA SER A 238 2.00 6.62 -15.68
C SER A 238 2.02 6.01 -14.27
N VAL A 239 0.92 5.36 -13.90
CA VAL A 239 0.79 4.70 -12.59
C VAL A 239 1.32 3.26 -12.69
N PRO A 240 2.23 2.80 -11.79
CA PRO A 240 2.71 3.48 -10.57
C PRO A 240 3.73 4.59 -10.85
N TYR A 241 3.70 5.61 -9.99
CA TYR A 241 4.69 6.68 -9.98
C TYR A 241 5.10 6.97 -8.53
N LEU A 242 6.41 6.98 -8.28
CA LEU A 242 6.97 7.20 -6.97
C LEU A 242 7.67 8.55 -6.90
N ILE A 243 7.45 9.25 -5.80
CA ILE A 243 8.20 10.44 -5.41
C ILE A 243 8.80 10.16 -4.04
N ASP A 244 10.12 10.27 -3.94
CA ASP A 244 10.85 10.22 -2.68
C ASP A 244 11.43 11.60 -2.38
N GLU A 245 10.80 12.31 -1.47
CA GLU A 245 11.22 13.66 -1.06
C GLU A 245 12.52 13.63 -0.26
N GLY A 246 12.89 12.48 0.34
CA GLY A 246 14.12 12.33 1.10
C GLY A 246 15.36 12.36 0.21
N THR A 247 15.27 11.83 -1.01
CA THR A 247 16.36 11.76 -1.98
C THR A 247 16.16 12.67 -3.18
N GLY A 248 14.95 13.23 -3.34
CA GLY A 248 14.55 14.02 -4.51
C GLY A 248 14.21 13.19 -5.76
N VAL A 249 14.20 11.86 -5.64
CA VAL A 249 13.96 10.94 -6.75
C VAL A 249 12.49 10.92 -7.15
N ARG A 250 12.23 10.92 -8.47
CA ARG A 250 10.91 10.78 -9.09
C ARG A 250 11.00 9.72 -10.18
N LEU A 251 10.21 8.65 -10.05
CA LEU A 251 10.28 7.49 -10.95
C LEU A 251 8.90 6.98 -11.36
N GLY A 252 8.72 6.77 -12.66
CA GLY A 252 7.73 5.86 -13.23
C GLY A 252 8.30 4.46 -13.42
N GLU A 253 7.47 3.55 -13.94
CA GLU A 253 7.80 2.14 -14.23
C GLU A 253 8.16 1.29 -13.00
N SER A 254 7.35 0.27 -12.74
CA SER A 254 7.47 -0.56 -11.53
C SER A 254 8.84 -1.21 -11.34
N GLU A 255 9.51 -1.59 -12.44
CA GLU A 255 10.82 -2.23 -12.36
C GLU A 255 11.89 -1.26 -11.85
N LYS A 256 11.93 -0.05 -12.40
CA LYS A 256 12.86 1.00 -11.96
C LYS A 256 12.60 1.40 -10.51
N ILE A 257 11.31 1.51 -10.15
CA ILE A 257 10.92 1.84 -8.77
C ILE A 257 11.36 0.74 -7.80
N VAL A 258 11.13 -0.54 -8.12
CA VAL A 258 11.52 -1.67 -7.27
C VAL A 258 13.05 -1.73 -7.12
N ALA A 259 13.79 -1.56 -8.22
CA ALA A 259 15.27 -1.53 -8.17
C ALA A 259 15.77 -0.41 -7.25
N TYR A 260 15.26 0.81 -7.42
CA TYR A 260 15.57 1.96 -6.58
C TYR A 260 15.27 1.70 -5.09
N LEU A 261 14.10 1.15 -4.78
CA LEU A 261 13.71 0.88 -3.40
C LEU A 261 14.66 -0.11 -2.71
N PHE A 262 15.07 -1.16 -3.41
CA PHE A 262 16.04 -2.12 -2.85
C PHE A 262 17.46 -1.53 -2.74
N GLU A 263 17.87 -0.67 -3.67
CA GLU A 263 19.14 0.05 -3.59
C GLU A 263 19.17 1.02 -2.39
N GLU A 264 18.15 1.86 -2.29
CA GLU A 264 18.09 2.90 -1.25
C GLU A 264 17.79 2.33 0.14
N TYR A 265 16.82 1.43 0.26
CA TYR A 265 16.30 0.95 1.55
C TYR A 265 16.67 -0.50 1.88
N GLY A 266 17.24 -1.25 0.93
CA GLY A 266 17.54 -2.67 1.09
C GLY A 266 18.85 -2.99 1.81
N GLY A 267 19.65 -2.00 2.21
CA GLY A 267 20.93 -2.25 2.86
C GLY A 267 21.96 -2.95 1.96
N TYR A 268 21.77 -2.96 0.67
CA TYR A 268 22.67 -3.55 -0.31
C TYR A 268 23.85 -2.60 -0.54
N ALA A 269 24.98 -2.87 0.08
CA ALA A 269 26.26 -2.28 -0.32
C ALA A 269 26.68 -2.96 -1.63
N GLY A 270 26.39 -2.32 -2.79
CA GLY A 270 27.07 -2.61 -4.03
C GLY A 270 26.45 -3.70 -4.91
N ARG A 271 25.67 -3.31 -5.90
CA ARG A 271 25.95 -3.75 -7.27
C ARG A 271 26.86 -2.69 -7.91
N ALA A 272 28.17 -2.83 -7.67
CA ALA A 272 29.12 -2.35 -8.63
C ALA A 272 28.81 -3.07 -9.97
N GLU A 273 28.69 -2.28 -11.00
CA GLU A 273 28.56 -2.60 -12.40
C GLU A 273 29.08 -3.98 -12.81
N ALA A 274 28.22 -4.78 -13.44
CA ALA A 274 28.64 -5.84 -14.33
C ALA A 274 27.87 -5.70 -15.66
#